data_c2e1a2f7d2bc9ffeba4af6c1b48c2723
#
_entry.id   c2e1a2f7d2bc9ffeba4af6c1b48c2723
#
_cell.length_a   1.000
_cell.length_b   1.000
_cell.length_c   1.000
_cell.angle_alpha   90.00
_cell.angle_beta   90.00
_cell.angle_gamma   90.00
#
_symmetry.space_group_name_H-M   'P 1'
#
loop_
_entity.id
_entity.type
_entity.pdbx_description
1 polymer ?
#
loop_
_entity_poly.entity_id
_entity_poly.type
_entity_poly.pdbx_seq_one_letter_code
_entity_poly.pdbx_strand_id
1 'polypeptide(L)'
;MSDRKGIPNKERFPRRKNVKGRNLCRVCGDLTMDNRHTFCGPRCLRDFFMQTDWERVRQVVYARDGGICMKCGKRVNAKNFHVDHIVPLAHGGDEWSLDNVELSCRECNLQKGSRQELEYVVLPQADKV
;
A
#
# COMPACT_ATOMS: atom_id res chain seq x y z
N MET A 1 9.00 1.47 8.83
CA MET A 1 8.09 2.30 8.05
C MET A 1 8.56 3.73 7.91
N SER A 2 9.53 4.10 8.70
CA SER A 2 10.04 5.46 8.67
C SER A 2 10.69 5.81 7.33
N ASP A 3 11.13 4.83 6.59
CA ASP A 3 11.78 5.08 5.30
C ASP A 3 10.81 5.29 4.17
N ARG A 4 9.52 5.23 4.44
CA ARG A 4 8.56 5.51 3.41
C ARG A 4 8.60 6.97 3.05
N LYS A 5 8.90 7.23 1.81
CA LYS A 5 8.97 8.59 1.31
C LYS A 5 7.75 8.85 0.48
N GLY A 6 7.32 10.08 0.46
CA GLY A 6 6.15 10.45 -0.28
C GLY A 6 5.41 11.54 0.45
N ILE A 7 4.27 11.91 -0.09
CA ILE A 7 3.46 12.99 0.46
C ILE A 7 2.82 12.52 1.78
N PRO A 8 2.97 13.29 2.85
CA PRO A 8 2.37 12.91 4.14
C PRO A 8 0.87 12.69 4.03
N ASN A 9 0.34 11.77 4.85
CA ASN A 9 -1.07 11.43 4.81
C ASN A 9 -1.99 12.62 5.01
N LYS A 10 -1.60 13.55 5.86
CA LYS A 10 -2.41 14.74 6.08
C LYS A 10 -2.50 15.63 4.84
N GLU A 11 -1.55 15.51 3.93
CA GLU A 11 -1.59 16.25 2.67
C GLU A 11 -2.31 15.47 1.58
N ARG A 12 -2.16 14.15 1.58
CA ARG A 12 -2.84 13.29 0.61
C ARG A 12 -4.33 13.22 0.88
N PHE A 13 -4.72 13.17 2.15
CA PHE A 13 -6.11 13.04 2.57
C PHE A 13 -6.42 14.05 3.65
N PRO A 14 -6.44 15.35 3.31
CA PRO A 14 -6.65 16.40 4.31
C PRO A 14 -8.07 16.41 4.82
N ARG A 15 -8.22 16.88 6.04
CA ARG A 15 -9.55 17.14 6.58
C ARG A 15 -10.11 18.34 5.82
N ARG A 16 -11.36 18.19 5.38
CA ARG A 16 -12.01 19.20 4.55
C ARG A 16 -13.34 19.63 5.15
N LYS A 17 -13.67 20.89 4.94
CA LYS A 17 -14.96 21.43 5.35
C LYS A 17 -15.46 22.33 4.24
N ASN A 18 -16.80 22.41 4.10
CA ASN A 18 -17.38 23.34 3.17
C ASN A 18 -17.51 24.72 3.83
N VAL A 19 -18.04 25.70 3.11
CA VAL A 19 -18.14 27.08 3.63
C VAL A 19 -19.03 27.18 4.86
N LYS A 20 -19.93 26.21 5.07
CA LYS A 20 -20.81 26.18 6.24
C LYS A 20 -20.23 25.41 7.40
N GLY A 21 -18.99 24.95 7.28
CA GLY A 21 -18.32 24.21 8.34
C GLY A 21 -18.68 22.74 8.44
N ARG A 22 -19.38 22.20 7.45
CA ARG A 22 -19.69 20.75 7.40
C ARG A 22 -18.48 19.97 6.90
N ASN A 23 -18.25 18.84 7.54
CA ASN A 23 -17.15 17.96 7.12
C ASN A 23 -17.41 17.40 5.74
N LEU A 24 -16.37 17.37 4.94
CA LEU A 24 -16.35 16.67 3.65
C LEU A 24 -15.46 15.45 3.76
N CYS A 25 -15.79 14.43 2.98
CA CYS A 25 -15.02 13.19 2.99
C CYS A 25 -13.56 13.45 2.64
N ARG A 26 -12.66 12.93 3.43
CA ARG A 26 -11.23 13.12 3.21
C ARG A 26 -10.73 12.45 1.94
N VAL A 27 -11.49 11.49 1.41
CA VAL A 27 -11.08 10.74 0.21
C VAL A 27 -11.76 11.31 -1.04
N CYS A 28 -13.08 11.37 -1.06
CA CYS A 28 -13.82 11.73 -2.27
C CYS A 28 -14.37 13.16 -2.27
N GLY A 29 -14.40 13.81 -1.12
CA GLY A 29 -14.88 15.20 -1.04
C GLY A 29 -16.38 15.35 -0.88
N ASP A 30 -17.14 14.25 -0.86
CA ASP A 30 -18.58 14.32 -0.67
C ASP A 30 -18.94 14.67 0.78
N LEU A 31 -20.18 15.07 1.00
CA LEU A 31 -20.66 15.33 2.35
C LEU A 31 -20.60 14.06 3.20
N THR A 32 -20.20 14.22 4.45
CA THR A 32 -20.25 13.13 5.41
C THR A 32 -21.64 13.04 6.03
N MET A 33 -21.91 11.96 6.78
CA MET A 33 -23.20 11.79 7.44
C MET A 33 -23.48 12.90 8.44
N ASP A 34 -22.46 13.30 9.20
CA ASP A 34 -22.58 14.38 10.17
C ASP A 34 -21.19 14.94 10.47
N ASN A 35 -21.14 15.90 11.40
CA ASN A 35 -19.88 16.56 11.69
C ASN A 35 -18.95 15.81 12.62
N ARG A 36 -19.31 14.58 13.00
CA ARG A 36 -18.39 13.72 13.75
C ARG A 36 -17.62 12.81 12.81
N HIS A 37 -18.06 12.67 11.58
CA HIS A 37 -17.42 11.81 10.61
C HIS A 37 -16.59 12.63 9.63
N THR A 38 -15.48 12.06 9.20
CA THR A 38 -14.62 12.69 8.20
C THR A 38 -14.57 11.86 6.92
N PHE A 39 -15.43 10.85 6.81
CA PHE A 39 -15.58 10.02 5.62
C PHE A 39 -17.06 9.88 5.30
N CYS A 40 -17.39 9.76 4.02
CA CYS A 40 -18.78 9.68 3.60
C CYS A 40 -19.40 8.31 3.86
N GLY A 41 -18.59 7.29 4.08
CA GLY A 41 -19.08 5.95 4.36
C GLY A 41 -17.95 4.96 4.48
N PRO A 42 -18.29 3.67 4.69
CA PRO A 42 -17.27 2.64 4.95
C PRO A 42 -16.34 2.39 3.76
N ARG A 43 -16.79 2.66 2.55
CA ARG A 43 -15.95 2.45 1.38
C ARG A 43 -14.74 3.40 1.38
N CYS A 44 -14.99 4.69 1.59
CA CYS A 44 -13.92 5.67 1.64
C CYS A 44 -13.05 5.49 2.87
N LEU A 45 -13.65 5.10 3.99
CA LEU A 45 -12.88 4.79 5.19
C LEU A 45 -11.90 3.64 4.92
N ARG A 46 -12.36 2.59 4.25
CA ARG A 46 -11.50 1.46 3.89
C ARG A 46 -10.40 1.89 2.94
N ASP A 47 -10.77 2.68 1.91
CA ASP A 47 -9.78 3.17 0.95
C ASP A 47 -8.70 4.01 1.64
N PHE A 48 -9.12 4.83 2.60
CA PHE A 48 -8.18 5.63 3.37
C PHE A 48 -7.18 4.73 4.10
N PHE A 49 -7.67 3.70 4.79
CA PHE A 49 -6.77 2.81 5.52
C PHE A 49 -5.84 2.05 4.59
N MET A 50 -6.34 1.63 3.42
CA MET A 50 -5.49 0.92 2.46
C MET A 50 -4.43 1.81 1.84
N GLN A 51 -4.56 3.13 1.99
CA GLN A 51 -3.61 4.09 1.46
C GLN A 51 -2.76 4.75 2.54
N THR A 52 -3.00 4.46 3.79
CA THR A 52 -2.30 5.12 4.89
C THR A 52 -1.83 4.17 5.98
N ASP A 53 -2.42 3.00 6.10
CA ASP A 53 -2.10 2.06 7.18
C ASP A 53 -1.40 0.84 6.59
N TRP A 54 -0.08 0.85 6.65
CA TRP A 54 0.71 -0.21 6.04
C TRP A 54 0.46 -1.57 6.70
N GLU A 55 0.22 -1.57 8.01
CA GLU A 55 -0.06 -2.83 8.68
C GLU A 55 -1.33 -3.48 8.15
N ARG A 56 -2.34 -2.67 7.86
CA ARG A 56 -3.57 -3.18 7.26
C ARG A 56 -3.32 -3.73 5.85
N VAL A 57 -2.51 -3.04 5.07
CA VAL A 57 -2.11 -3.54 3.74
C VAL A 57 -1.42 -4.89 3.88
N ARG A 58 -0.50 -5.01 4.83
CA ARG A 58 0.22 -6.27 5.06
C ARG A 58 -0.74 -7.41 5.36
N GLN A 59 -1.74 -7.18 6.20
CA GLN A 59 -2.71 -8.22 6.55
C GLN A 59 -3.54 -8.63 5.33
N VAL A 60 -3.95 -7.68 4.52
CA VAL A 60 -4.72 -7.96 3.32
C VAL A 60 -3.89 -8.77 2.32
N VAL A 61 -2.63 -8.40 2.14
CA VAL A 61 -1.73 -9.12 1.23
C VAL A 61 -1.49 -10.54 1.71
N TYR A 62 -1.26 -10.71 3.02
CA TYR A 62 -1.07 -12.04 3.58
C TYR A 62 -2.26 -12.95 3.29
N ALA A 63 -3.47 -12.44 3.51
CA ALA A 63 -4.68 -13.20 3.27
C ALA A 63 -4.88 -13.47 1.77
N ARG A 64 -4.65 -12.48 0.93
CA ARG A 64 -4.80 -12.62 -0.52
C ARG A 64 -3.88 -13.69 -1.08
N ASP A 65 -2.63 -13.69 -0.64
CA ASP A 65 -1.62 -14.60 -1.17
C ASP A 65 -1.58 -15.93 -0.42
N GLY A 66 -2.51 -16.13 0.51
CA GLY A 66 -2.69 -17.43 1.18
C GLY A 66 -1.56 -17.83 2.10
N GLY A 67 -0.79 -16.88 2.60
CA GLY A 67 0.31 -17.18 3.50
C GLY A 67 1.48 -17.87 2.84
N ILE A 68 1.63 -17.71 1.53
CA ILE A 68 2.68 -18.37 0.76
C ILE A 68 3.52 -17.32 0.04
N CYS A 69 4.85 -17.47 0.13
CA CYS A 69 5.76 -16.59 -0.60
C CYS A 69 5.49 -16.72 -2.10
N MET A 70 5.23 -15.60 -2.73
CA MET A 70 4.88 -15.61 -4.16
C MET A 70 6.09 -15.83 -5.05
N LYS A 71 7.30 -15.85 -4.49
CA LYS A 71 8.51 -16.07 -5.26
C LYS A 71 8.99 -17.52 -5.20
N CYS A 72 9.01 -18.11 -4.01
CA CYS A 72 9.56 -19.47 -3.84
C CYS A 72 8.51 -20.50 -3.44
N GLY A 73 7.30 -20.08 -3.11
CA GLY A 73 6.22 -21.00 -2.77
C GLY A 73 6.25 -21.53 -1.34
N LYS A 74 7.16 -21.08 -0.51
CA LYS A 74 7.23 -21.50 0.88
C LYS A 74 6.12 -20.87 1.71
N ARG A 75 5.68 -21.61 2.71
CA ARG A 75 4.72 -21.09 3.67
C ARG A 75 5.39 -20.02 4.53
N VAL A 76 4.67 -18.93 4.80
CA VAL A 76 5.20 -17.80 5.53
C VAL A 76 4.41 -17.62 6.82
N ASN A 77 5.13 -17.39 7.91
CA ASN A 77 4.51 -17.21 9.22
C ASN A 77 3.73 -15.91 9.29
N ALA A 78 2.50 -15.97 9.82
CA ALA A 78 1.63 -14.79 9.89
C ALA A 78 2.18 -13.67 10.77
N LYS A 79 3.14 -13.95 11.62
CA LYS A 79 3.73 -12.95 12.50
C LYS A 79 5.03 -12.37 11.95
N ASN A 80 5.68 -13.10 11.04
CA ASN A 80 7.00 -12.73 10.54
C ASN A 80 7.05 -12.86 9.03
N PHE A 81 6.30 -12.04 8.34
CA PHE A 81 6.28 -12.06 6.88
C PHE A 81 6.67 -10.70 6.32
N HIS A 82 6.99 -10.69 5.06
CA HIS A 82 7.34 -9.47 4.35
C HIS A 82 6.36 -9.24 3.21
N VAL A 83 6.07 -7.99 2.96
CA VAL A 83 5.31 -7.58 1.79
C VAL A 83 6.25 -6.73 0.94
N ASP A 84 6.47 -7.19 -0.28
CA ASP A 84 7.49 -6.63 -1.15
C ASP A 84 6.84 -5.92 -2.32
N HIS A 85 7.44 -4.81 -2.73
CA HIS A 85 6.97 -4.09 -3.91
C HIS A 85 7.53 -4.76 -5.16
N ILE A 86 6.66 -5.10 -6.10
CA ILE A 86 7.07 -5.76 -7.33
C ILE A 86 7.93 -4.82 -8.17
N VAL A 87 7.44 -3.60 -8.39
CA VAL A 87 8.26 -2.53 -8.95
C VAL A 87 8.75 -1.69 -7.79
N PRO A 88 10.07 -1.58 -7.61
CA PRO A 88 10.61 -0.83 -6.48
C PRO A 88 10.19 0.63 -6.49
N LEU A 89 10.06 1.20 -5.30
CA LEU A 89 9.69 2.61 -5.19
C LEU A 89 10.72 3.50 -5.88
N ALA A 90 11.98 3.11 -5.82
CA ALA A 90 13.05 3.86 -6.49
C ALA A 90 12.93 3.83 -8.01
N HIS A 91 12.17 2.89 -8.55
CA HIS A 91 11.97 2.75 -9.99
C HIS A 91 10.55 3.13 -10.41
N GLY A 92 9.88 3.91 -9.60
CA GLY A 92 8.56 4.42 -9.93
C GLY A 92 7.39 3.53 -9.55
N GLY A 93 7.62 2.53 -8.73
CA GLY A 93 6.55 1.67 -8.27
C GLY A 93 5.60 2.39 -7.34
N ASP A 94 4.33 2.01 -7.38
CA ASP A 94 3.32 2.60 -6.51
C ASP A 94 3.43 1.98 -5.12
N GLU A 95 3.61 2.83 -4.12
CA GLU A 95 3.80 2.39 -2.74
C GLU A 95 2.56 1.69 -2.19
N TRP A 96 1.39 2.12 -2.59
CA TRP A 96 0.14 1.70 -1.96
C TRP A 96 -0.75 0.81 -2.82
N SER A 97 -0.38 0.56 -4.07
CA SER A 97 -1.18 -0.25 -4.95
C SER A 97 -1.08 -1.73 -4.58
N LEU A 98 -2.20 -2.38 -4.37
CA LEU A 98 -2.23 -3.81 -4.10
C LEU A 98 -1.70 -4.61 -5.28
N ASP A 99 -1.77 -4.05 -6.49
CA ASP A 99 -1.24 -4.72 -7.67
C ASP A 99 0.29 -4.69 -7.73
N ASN A 100 0.91 -3.84 -6.93
CA ASN A 100 2.36 -3.69 -6.91
C ASN A 100 3.01 -4.31 -5.68
N VAL A 101 2.28 -5.11 -4.91
CA VAL A 101 2.84 -5.74 -3.72
C VAL A 101 2.52 -7.22 -3.70
N GLU A 102 3.40 -8.00 -3.09
CA GLU A 102 3.22 -9.44 -2.98
C GLU A 102 3.83 -9.93 -1.68
N LEU A 103 3.32 -11.06 -1.19
CA LEU A 103 3.85 -11.69 0.01
C LEU A 103 5.19 -12.34 -0.30
N SER A 104 6.15 -12.16 0.59
CA SER A 104 7.49 -12.66 0.41
C SER A 104 8.03 -13.25 1.71
N CYS A 105 8.84 -14.29 1.61
CA CYS A 105 9.56 -14.79 2.76
C CYS A 105 10.81 -13.95 2.97
N ARG A 106 11.42 -14.11 4.16
CA ARG A 106 12.59 -13.31 4.50
C ARG A 106 13.74 -13.53 3.50
N GLU A 107 13.99 -14.78 3.14
CA GLU A 107 15.09 -15.11 2.26
C GLU A 107 14.93 -14.48 0.88
N CYS A 108 13.75 -14.60 0.30
CA CYS A 108 13.51 -14.03 -1.03
C CYS A 108 13.58 -12.52 -0.99
N ASN A 109 13.09 -11.91 0.09
CA ASN A 109 13.13 -10.47 0.24
C ASN A 109 14.58 -9.97 0.34
N LEU A 110 15.42 -10.67 1.07
CA LEU A 110 16.83 -10.31 1.19
C LEU A 110 17.56 -10.48 -0.14
N GLN A 111 17.29 -11.57 -0.85
CA GLN A 111 17.91 -11.82 -2.15
C GLN A 111 17.50 -10.75 -3.17
N LYS A 112 16.23 -10.36 -3.15
CA LYS A 112 15.78 -9.33 -4.06
C LYS A 112 16.51 -8.01 -3.80
N GLY A 113 16.75 -7.70 -2.54
CA GLY A 113 17.44 -6.47 -2.17
C GLY A 113 18.82 -6.34 -2.80
N SER A 114 19.51 -7.47 -3.00
CA SER A 114 20.86 -7.41 -3.59
C SER A 114 20.86 -7.50 -5.11
N ARG A 115 19.76 -7.96 -5.74
CA ARG A 115 19.74 -8.12 -7.20
C ARG A 115 18.83 -7.17 -7.92
N GLN A 116 18.04 -6.45 -7.17
CA GLN A 116 16.95 -5.67 -7.72
C GLN A 116 17.40 -4.63 -8.75
N GLU A 117 18.47 -3.94 -8.47
CA GLU A 117 18.96 -2.91 -9.37
C GLU A 117 19.34 -3.46 -10.74
N LEU A 118 20.06 -4.58 -10.73
CA LEU A 118 20.48 -5.19 -11.99
C LEU A 118 19.30 -5.62 -12.83
N GLU A 119 18.28 -6.20 -12.21
CA GLU A 119 17.10 -6.65 -12.93
C GLU A 119 16.36 -5.51 -13.59
N TYR A 120 16.22 -4.41 -12.89
CA TYR A 120 15.46 -3.29 -13.42
C TYR A 120 16.24 -2.40 -14.37
N VAL A 121 17.55 -2.54 -14.38
CA VAL A 121 18.37 -1.91 -15.41
C VAL A 121 18.29 -2.71 -16.71
N VAL A 122 18.24 -4.04 -16.59
CA VAL A 122 18.29 -4.93 -17.76
C VAL A 122 16.88 -5.17 -18.33
N LEU A 123 15.88 -5.29 -17.48
CA LEU A 123 14.53 -5.67 -17.91
C LEU A 123 13.63 -4.44 -17.99
N PRO A 124 13.14 -4.11 -19.17
CA PRO A 124 12.24 -2.97 -19.32
C PRO A 124 10.94 -3.18 -18.58
N GLN A 125 10.37 -2.09 -18.09
CA GLN A 125 9.11 -2.13 -17.36
C GLN A 125 7.96 -2.60 -18.23
N ALA A 126 8.02 -2.32 -19.51
CA ALA A 126 6.96 -2.68 -20.44
C ALA A 126 6.68 -4.18 -20.45
N ASP A 127 7.66 -4.97 -20.12
CA ASP A 127 7.51 -6.43 -20.12
C ASP A 127 6.59 -6.93 -19.03
N LYS A 128 6.16 -6.08 -18.15
CA LYS A 128 5.31 -6.47 -17.04
C LYS A 128 3.84 -6.47 -17.35
N VAL A 129 3.49 -6.06 -18.48
CA VAL A 129 2.09 -5.96 -18.88
C VAL A 129 1.39 -7.32 -18.95
#